data_538017f2853e59ae7595705da7341e22
#
_entry.id   538017f2853e59ae7595705da7341e22
#
_cell.length_a   1.000
_cell.length_b   1.000
_cell.length_c   1.000
_cell.angle_alpha   90.00
_cell.angle_beta   90.00
_cell.angle_gamma   90.00
#
_symmetry.space_group_name_H-M   'P 1'
#
loop_
_entity.id
_entity.type
_entity.pdbx_description
1 polymer ?
#
loop_
_entity_poly.entity_id
_entity_poly.type
_entity_poly.pdbx_seq_one_letter_code
_entity_poly.pdbx_strand_id
1 'polypeptide(L)'
;MINAHGGKLVNRVKDIDPSGLISVDISADLANDVENIADGIFSPLEGFLNQQDFESVISKGRLANGTAWTMPTVLDVDEETGKKMKDAGDVLLKNPDGTGIAVLHVEDVYSYDKQATMNGVYGTNDDSHPGVAKTNSMKDFLVGGKIDYIQRQNETEIRKHRMTPTQTRELFEKVGWKTIVAFQTRNPPHVAHEMLQKTAITTRDGVFVNPLIGKKKPGDFKDEIIVKAYEVMIEKYYPENKCQLATLHTEMKYAGPREAIHHAIMRQNYGCTHIIIGRDHAGVGKFYDPFAAHKIFDDYPELEIEPIFFPAFFYCKKCLTF
;
A
#
# COMPACT_ATOMS: atom_id res chain seq x y z
N MET A 1 6.00 17.81 -10.61
CA MET A 1 5.47 16.70 -9.78
C MET A 1 4.91 17.24 -8.46
N ILE A 2 3.94 16.58 -7.88
CA ILE A 2 3.42 16.90 -6.54
C ILE A 2 4.40 16.47 -5.44
N ASN A 3 4.26 17.04 -4.24
CA ASN A 3 5.08 16.66 -3.10
C ASN A 3 4.79 15.24 -2.65
N ALA A 4 5.77 14.60 -1.99
CA ALA A 4 5.49 13.37 -1.27
C ALA A 4 4.55 13.64 -0.09
N HIS A 5 3.73 12.68 0.27
CA HIS A 5 2.84 12.80 1.42
C HIS A 5 3.65 13.04 2.71
N GLY A 6 3.22 14.00 3.52
CA GLY A 6 4.00 14.48 4.67
C GLY A 6 5.20 15.37 4.31
N GLY A 7 5.32 15.81 3.05
CA GLY A 7 6.27 16.82 2.58
C GLY A 7 7.60 16.28 2.04
N LYS A 8 8.02 15.07 2.41
CA LYS A 8 9.27 14.45 1.92
C LYS A 8 9.16 12.93 1.86
N LEU A 9 9.91 12.32 0.95
CA LEU A 9 10.09 10.88 0.95
C LEU A 9 10.96 10.45 2.14
N VAL A 10 10.51 9.44 2.83
CA VAL A 10 11.30 8.71 3.83
C VAL A 10 12.30 7.81 3.10
N ASN A 11 13.51 7.72 3.65
CA ASN A 11 14.51 6.73 3.26
C ASN A 11 15.13 6.15 4.54
N ARG A 12 14.86 4.89 4.78
CA ARG A 12 15.37 4.16 5.95
C ARG A 12 16.32 3.02 5.56
N VAL A 13 16.87 3.04 4.36
CA VAL A 13 17.93 2.11 3.95
C VAL A 13 19.24 2.52 4.60
N LYS A 14 19.84 1.62 5.38
CA LYS A 14 21.05 1.86 6.17
C LYS A 14 22.04 0.71 6.04
N ASP A 15 23.30 1.03 6.19
CA ASP A 15 24.38 0.06 6.34
C ASP A 15 24.70 -0.07 7.83
N ILE A 16 24.09 -1.05 8.49
CA ILE A 16 24.22 -1.31 9.93
C ILE A 16 24.58 -2.78 10.13
N ASP A 17 25.55 -3.07 10.98
CA ASP A 17 25.84 -4.42 11.42
C ASP A 17 24.82 -4.86 12.50
N PRO A 18 23.97 -5.87 12.21
CA PRO A 18 22.97 -6.36 13.16
C PRO A 18 23.54 -7.40 14.15
N SER A 19 24.84 -7.63 14.16
CA SER A 19 25.48 -8.65 15.01
C SER A 19 25.18 -8.42 16.49
N GLY A 20 24.79 -9.49 17.16
CA GLY A 20 24.50 -9.46 18.61
C GLY A 20 23.09 -9.00 18.99
N LEU A 21 22.26 -8.57 18.02
CA LEU A 21 20.87 -8.25 18.28
C LEU A 21 20.03 -9.52 18.46
N ILE A 22 19.04 -9.45 19.35
CA ILE A 22 17.99 -10.47 19.37
C ILE A 22 17.19 -10.40 18.07
N SER A 23 16.62 -11.50 17.63
CA SER A 23 15.85 -11.53 16.39
C SER A 23 14.42 -11.97 16.59
N VAL A 24 13.52 -11.44 15.74
CA VAL A 24 12.12 -11.81 15.65
C VAL A 24 11.76 -12.11 14.20
N ASP A 25 11.14 -13.26 14.00
CA ASP A 25 10.65 -13.66 12.67
C ASP A 25 9.34 -12.92 12.36
N ILE A 26 9.26 -12.37 11.16
CA ILE A 26 8.06 -11.67 10.66
C ILE A 26 7.50 -12.39 9.44
N SER A 27 6.23 -12.15 9.12
CA SER A 27 5.61 -12.70 7.92
C SER A 27 6.16 -12.05 6.64
N ALA A 28 6.02 -12.74 5.51
CA ALA A 28 6.41 -12.19 4.21
C ALA A 28 5.63 -10.90 3.86
N ASP A 29 4.36 -10.79 4.26
CA ASP A 29 3.58 -9.58 4.05
C ASP A 29 4.13 -8.41 4.87
N LEU A 30 4.52 -8.67 6.12
CA LEU A 30 5.10 -7.64 6.99
C LEU A 30 6.50 -7.23 6.51
N ALA A 31 7.29 -8.18 5.97
CA ALA A 31 8.57 -7.87 5.35
C ALA A 31 8.43 -6.95 4.13
N ASN A 32 7.36 -7.10 3.34
CA ASN A 32 7.04 -6.15 2.28
C ASN A 32 6.68 -4.76 2.83
N ASP A 33 5.91 -4.69 3.92
CA ASP A 33 5.56 -3.40 4.55
C ASP A 33 6.82 -2.71 5.13
N VAL A 34 7.76 -3.46 5.74
CA VAL A 34 9.08 -2.96 6.17
C VAL A 34 9.85 -2.34 4.99
N GLU A 35 9.92 -3.03 3.86
CA GLU A 35 10.56 -2.51 2.65
C GLU A 35 9.83 -1.28 2.08
N ASN A 36 8.49 -1.26 2.13
CA ASN A 36 7.69 -0.10 1.69
C ASN A 36 7.90 1.13 2.57
N ILE A 37 8.07 0.95 3.88
CA ILE A 37 8.47 2.05 4.79
C ILE A 37 9.86 2.55 4.41
N ALA A 38 10.83 1.64 4.28
CA ALA A 38 12.22 1.98 4.04
C ALA A 38 12.44 2.74 2.73
N ASP A 39 11.74 2.35 1.68
CA ASP A 39 11.82 2.94 0.34
C ASP A 39 10.97 4.21 0.18
N GLY A 40 10.21 4.59 1.22
CA GLY A 40 9.36 5.78 1.23
C GLY A 40 8.01 5.63 0.53
N ILE A 41 7.60 4.41 0.16
CA ILE A 41 6.25 4.16 -0.37
C ILE A 41 5.20 4.49 0.71
N PHE A 42 5.52 4.20 1.98
CA PHE A 42 4.69 4.50 3.14
C PHE A 42 5.05 5.83 3.82
N SER A 43 5.71 6.77 3.11
CA SER A 43 5.93 8.11 3.67
C SER A 43 4.59 8.72 4.15
N PRO A 44 4.57 9.34 5.34
CA PRO A 44 5.71 9.77 6.14
C PRO A 44 6.18 8.79 7.21
N LEU A 45 5.69 7.53 7.24
CA LEU A 45 6.10 6.58 8.26
C LEU A 45 7.59 6.25 8.17
N GLU A 46 8.25 6.22 9.33
CA GLU A 46 9.64 5.77 9.49
C GLU A 46 9.75 4.38 10.14
N GLY A 47 8.59 3.76 10.49
CA GLY A 47 8.51 2.47 11.14
C GLY A 47 7.07 2.07 11.47
N PHE A 48 6.91 1.21 12.46
CA PHE A 48 5.60 0.78 12.96
C PHE A 48 5.02 1.82 13.92
N LEU A 49 3.68 1.95 13.89
CA LEU A 49 2.96 2.95 14.69
C LEU A 49 3.15 2.70 16.19
N ASN A 50 3.48 3.76 16.94
CA ASN A 50 3.37 3.77 18.39
C ASN A 50 1.89 3.84 18.82
N GLN A 51 1.60 3.71 20.11
CA GLN A 51 0.24 3.67 20.63
C GLN A 51 -0.56 4.92 20.23
N GLN A 52 0.03 6.11 20.37
CA GLN A 52 -0.66 7.38 20.09
C GLN A 52 -1.05 7.50 18.61
N ASP A 53 -0.14 7.16 17.69
CA ASP A 53 -0.43 7.16 16.25
C ASP A 53 -1.43 6.08 15.91
N PHE A 54 -1.30 4.87 16.48
CA PHE A 54 -2.24 3.77 16.25
C PHE A 54 -3.68 4.15 16.63
N GLU A 55 -3.89 4.66 17.84
CA GLU A 55 -5.20 5.09 18.34
C GLU A 55 -5.81 6.22 17.48
N SER A 56 -4.98 7.15 17.04
CA SER A 56 -5.41 8.23 16.13
C SER A 56 -5.77 7.69 14.75
N VAL A 57 -4.98 6.76 14.22
CA VAL A 57 -5.23 6.13 12.91
C VAL A 57 -6.55 5.35 12.93
N ILE A 58 -6.78 4.49 13.90
CA ILE A 58 -8.02 3.69 13.94
C ILE A 58 -9.27 4.57 14.14
N SER A 59 -9.17 5.64 14.93
CA SER A 59 -10.31 6.51 15.25
C SER A 59 -10.57 7.60 14.20
N LYS A 60 -9.52 8.21 13.63
CA LYS A 60 -9.61 9.41 12.80
C LYS A 60 -9.09 9.22 11.36
N GLY A 61 -8.39 8.13 11.07
CA GLY A 61 -7.70 7.97 9.78
C GLY A 61 -6.49 8.90 9.59
N ARG A 62 -5.87 9.34 10.70
CA ARG A 62 -4.76 10.29 10.72
C ARG A 62 -3.75 9.91 11.79
N LEU A 63 -2.47 10.20 11.55
CA LEU A 63 -1.45 10.17 12.58
C LEU A 63 -1.76 11.20 13.69
N ALA A 64 -1.15 11.07 14.85
CA ALA A 64 -1.36 11.97 15.99
C ALA A 64 -1.04 13.45 15.66
N ASN A 65 -0.12 13.69 14.72
CA ASN A 65 0.21 15.02 14.23
C ASN A 65 -0.79 15.58 13.19
N GLY A 66 -1.87 14.85 12.88
CA GLY A 66 -2.92 15.24 11.93
C GLY A 66 -2.70 14.84 10.48
N THR A 67 -1.52 14.32 10.13
CA THR A 67 -1.25 13.85 8.75
C THR A 67 -2.15 12.68 8.38
N ALA A 68 -2.78 12.71 7.22
CA ALA A 68 -3.64 11.62 6.74
C ALA A 68 -2.89 10.29 6.68
N TRP A 69 -3.41 9.28 7.37
CA TRP A 69 -2.92 7.90 7.31
C TRP A 69 -4.05 6.97 7.75
N THR A 70 -4.62 6.22 6.85
CA THR A 70 -5.93 5.59 7.08
C THR A 70 -5.87 4.11 7.47
N MET A 71 -4.71 3.49 7.31
CA MET A 71 -4.53 2.06 7.61
C MET A 71 -3.46 1.85 8.68
N PRO A 72 -3.71 1.02 9.72
CA PRO A 72 -2.70 0.73 10.70
C PRO A 72 -1.54 -0.08 10.10
N THR A 73 -0.32 0.40 10.32
CA THR A 73 0.94 -0.26 9.95
C THR A 73 1.62 -0.71 11.22
N VAL A 74 1.45 -1.99 11.59
CA VAL A 74 1.75 -2.52 12.91
C VAL A 74 2.47 -3.86 12.87
N LEU A 75 3.26 -4.14 13.92
CA LEU A 75 3.88 -5.44 14.21
C LEU A 75 3.22 -6.02 15.45
N ASP A 76 2.52 -7.15 15.33
CA ASP A 76 1.87 -7.83 16.43
C ASP A 76 2.76 -8.92 17.05
N VAL A 77 2.78 -8.97 18.38
CA VAL A 77 3.58 -9.92 19.16
C VAL A 77 2.79 -10.43 20.37
N ASP A 78 3.18 -11.59 20.90
CA ASP A 78 2.75 -12.00 22.24
C ASP A 78 3.43 -11.18 23.34
N GLU A 79 2.88 -11.23 24.54
CA GLU A 79 3.35 -10.43 25.69
C GLU A 79 4.82 -10.71 26.04
N GLU A 80 5.23 -11.98 26.01
CA GLU A 80 6.60 -12.37 26.35
C GLU A 80 7.59 -11.83 25.32
N THR A 81 7.30 -11.98 24.04
CA THR A 81 8.09 -11.43 22.94
C THR A 81 8.15 -9.92 23.03
N GLY A 82 7.03 -9.25 23.26
CA GLY A 82 6.97 -7.79 23.42
C GLY A 82 7.87 -7.28 24.56
N LYS A 83 7.85 -7.93 25.72
CA LYS A 83 8.75 -7.60 26.83
C LYS A 83 10.22 -7.76 26.46
N LYS A 84 10.60 -8.89 25.83
CA LYS A 84 11.98 -9.13 25.39
C LYS A 84 12.44 -8.07 24.38
N MET A 85 11.57 -7.68 23.45
CA MET A 85 11.86 -6.64 22.46
C MET A 85 12.07 -5.28 23.14
N LYS A 86 11.22 -4.93 24.11
CA LYS A 86 11.32 -3.68 24.87
C LYS A 86 12.61 -3.60 25.69
N ASP A 87 12.97 -4.70 26.36
CA ASP A 87 14.20 -4.78 27.15
C ASP A 87 15.46 -4.69 26.29
N ALA A 88 15.42 -5.24 25.08
CA ALA A 88 16.52 -5.19 24.11
C ALA A 88 16.70 -3.81 23.45
N GLY A 89 15.63 -3.07 23.25
CA GLY A 89 15.62 -1.78 22.53
C GLY A 89 15.77 -1.91 21.03
N ASP A 90 16.84 -2.57 20.56
CA ASP A 90 17.07 -2.83 19.14
C ASP A 90 16.88 -4.31 18.83
N VAL A 91 16.12 -4.62 17.77
CA VAL A 91 15.72 -5.99 17.40
C VAL A 91 15.87 -6.21 15.90
N LEU A 92 16.51 -7.34 15.54
CA LEU A 92 16.63 -7.75 14.14
C LEU A 92 15.33 -8.41 13.67
N LEU A 93 14.70 -7.84 12.64
CA LEU A 93 13.56 -8.45 11.96
C LEU A 93 14.04 -9.39 10.86
N LYS A 94 13.53 -10.62 10.88
CA LYS A 94 13.90 -11.67 9.92
C LYS A 94 12.73 -12.08 9.04
N ASN A 95 13.03 -12.24 7.77
CA ASN A 95 12.15 -12.90 6.80
C ASN A 95 11.87 -14.36 7.17
N PRO A 96 10.81 -14.99 6.61
CA PRO A 96 10.55 -16.42 6.80
C PRO A 96 11.69 -17.36 6.35
N ASP A 97 12.59 -16.90 5.47
CA ASP A 97 13.78 -17.64 5.05
C ASP A 97 14.97 -17.51 6.04
N GLY A 98 14.77 -16.78 7.15
CA GLY A 98 15.79 -16.53 8.17
C GLY A 98 16.71 -15.35 7.88
N THR A 99 16.57 -14.69 6.73
CA THR A 99 17.37 -13.50 6.37
C THR A 99 17.00 -12.31 7.24
N GLY A 100 17.95 -11.67 7.91
CA GLY A 100 17.75 -10.41 8.61
C GLY A 100 17.61 -9.27 7.62
N ILE A 101 16.51 -8.52 7.68
CA ILE A 101 16.18 -7.47 6.71
C ILE A 101 16.17 -6.06 7.28
N ALA A 102 15.87 -5.90 8.56
CA ALA A 102 15.80 -4.59 9.19
C ALA A 102 16.12 -4.66 10.69
N VAL A 103 16.61 -3.57 11.24
CA VAL A 103 16.66 -3.34 12.68
C VAL A 103 15.46 -2.48 13.06
N LEU A 104 14.67 -2.95 14.02
CA LEU A 104 13.60 -2.19 14.65
C LEU A 104 14.12 -1.55 15.96
N HIS A 105 14.06 -0.24 16.06
CA HIS A 105 14.33 0.52 17.29
C HIS A 105 13.02 0.60 18.06
N VAL A 106 12.87 -0.23 19.10
CA VAL A 106 11.64 -0.37 19.86
C VAL A 106 11.40 0.87 20.71
N GLU A 107 10.38 1.64 20.38
CA GLU A 107 9.98 2.84 21.13
C GLU A 107 8.83 2.51 22.09
N ASP A 108 7.89 1.65 21.67
CA ASP A 108 6.67 1.35 22.40
C ASP A 108 6.25 -0.10 22.25
N VAL A 109 5.67 -0.66 23.32
CA VAL A 109 5.01 -1.99 23.32
C VAL A 109 3.70 -1.82 24.11
N TYR A 110 2.59 -2.04 23.44
CA TYR A 110 1.27 -1.72 23.99
C TYR A 110 0.22 -2.75 23.60
N SER A 111 -0.77 -2.94 24.47
CA SER A 111 -1.99 -3.69 24.16
C SER A 111 -2.98 -2.82 23.40
N TYR A 112 -3.86 -3.41 22.64
CA TYR A 112 -4.84 -2.70 21.84
C TYR A 112 -6.21 -3.40 21.85
N ASP A 113 -7.26 -2.63 21.54
CA ASP A 113 -8.62 -3.15 21.41
C ASP A 113 -8.89 -3.58 19.96
N LYS A 114 -8.98 -4.91 19.74
CA LYS A 114 -9.29 -5.48 18.42
C LYS A 114 -10.69 -5.06 17.94
N GLN A 115 -11.68 -4.95 18.83
CA GLN A 115 -13.03 -4.52 18.47
C GLN A 115 -13.06 -3.06 17.99
N ALA A 116 -12.39 -2.17 18.72
CA ALA A 116 -12.24 -0.78 18.32
C ALA A 116 -11.48 -0.66 16.98
N THR A 117 -10.46 -1.50 16.80
CA THR A 117 -9.69 -1.54 15.54
C THR A 117 -10.56 -1.96 14.37
N MET A 118 -11.31 -3.05 14.50
CA MET A 118 -12.19 -3.55 13.43
C MET A 118 -13.27 -2.54 13.08
N ASN A 119 -13.95 -1.98 14.07
CA ASN A 119 -14.95 -0.94 13.85
C ASN A 119 -14.36 0.31 13.20
N GLY A 120 -13.21 0.77 13.67
CA GLY A 120 -12.58 1.98 13.17
C GLY A 120 -12.05 1.83 11.74
N VAL A 121 -11.46 0.69 11.41
CA VAL A 121 -10.81 0.45 10.11
C VAL A 121 -11.79 -0.06 9.06
N TYR A 122 -12.61 -1.05 9.41
CA TYR A 122 -13.48 -1.75 8.46
C TYR A 122 -14.96 -1.37 8.59
N GLY A 123 -15.35 -0.69 9.67
CA GLY A 123 -16.74 -0.34 9.95
C GLY A 123 -17.63 -1.55 10.29
N THR A 124 -17.04 -2.70 10.59
CA THR A 124 -17.74 -3.95 10.92
C THR A 124 -16.89 -4.85 11.79
N ASN A 125 -17.55 -5.73 12.56
CA ASN A 125 -16.92 -6.82 13.32
C ASN A 125 -17.29 -8.20 12.78
N ASP A 126 -17.85 -8.28 11.57
CA ASP A 126 -18.27 -9.54 10.94
C ASP A 126 -17.04 -10.31 10.44
N ASP A 127 -16.80 -11.51 10.98
CA ASP A 127 -15.67 -12.39 10.64
C ASP A 127 -15.65 -12.84 9.17
N SER A 128 -16.76 -12.71 8.45
CA SER A 128 -16.77 -12.95 7.00
C SER A 128 -16.00 -11.89 6.20
N HIS A 129 -15.67 -10.75 6.84
CA HIS A 129 -14.81 -9.73 6.27
C HIS A 129 -13.33 -10.13 6.45
N PRO A 130 -12.51 -10.26 5.37
CA PRO A 130 -11.13 -10.75 5.47
C PRO A 130 -10.24 -9.96 6.43
N GLY A 131 -10.40 -8.64 6.47
CA GLY A 131 -9.66 -7.76 7.38
C GLY A 131 -10.03 -7.98 8.84
N VAL A 132 -11.32 -8.22 9.13
CA VAL A 132 -11.80 -8.57 10.48
C VAL A 132 -11.22 -9.91 10.91
N ALA A 133 -11.33 -10.95 10.09
CA ALA A 133 -10.75 -12.26 10.37
C ALA A 133 -9.25 -12.18 10.64
N LYS A 134 -8.51 -11.36 9.86
CA LYS A 134 -7.09 -11.12 10.09
C LYS A 134 -6.84 -10.44 11.44
N THR A 135 -7.55 -9.35 11.76
CA THR A 135 -7.39 -8.63 13.02
C THR A 135 -7.68 -9.54 14.23
N ASN A 136 -8.71 -10.40 14.15
CA ASN A 136 -8.99 -11.38 15.21
C ASN A 136 -7.86 -12.39 15.40
N SER A 137 -7.15 -12.76 14.34
CA SER A 137 -6.01 -13.69 14.39
C SER A 137 -4.68 -13.07 14.87
N MET A 138 -4.60 -11.75 14.93
CA MET A 138 -3.41 -11.06 15.42
C MET A 138 -3.19 -11.32 16.91
N LYS A 139 -1.95 -11.19 17.36
CA LYS A 139 -1.56 -11.25 18.77
C LYS A 139 -2.06 -10.01 19.51
N ASP A 140 -1.94 -10.01 20.85
CA ASP A 140 -2.61 -9.04 21.72
C ASP A 140 -1.77 -7.79 22.01
N PHE A 141 -0.50 -7.78 21.63
CA PHE A 141 0.39 -6.64 21.78
C PHE A 141 0.91 -6.16 20.43
N LEU A 142 1.12 -4.86 20.32
CA LEU A 142 1.74 -4.21 19.17
C LEU A 142 3.05 -3.58 19.58
N VAL A 143 4.00 -3.54 18.64
CA VAL A 143 5.31 -2.90 18.82
C VAL A 143 5.42 -1.74 17.86
N GLY A 144 5.66 -0.54 18.41
CA GLY A 144 5.94 0.68 17.68
C GLY A 144 7.42 1.04 17.71
N GLY A 145 7.87 1.70 16.66
CA GLY A 145 9.23 2.19 16.56
C GLY A 145 9.74 2.31 15.14
N LYS A 146 10.85 3.02 14.98
CA LYS A 146 11.49 3.24 13.68
C LYS A 146 12.23 2.00 13.22
N ILE A 147 12.34 1.84 11.91
CA ILE A 147 13.14 0.76 11.32
C ILE A 147 14.37 1.32 10.60
N ASP A 148 15.44 0.55 10.55
CA ASP A 148 16.54 0.71 9.60
C ASP A 148 16.64 -0.55 8.76
N TYR A 149 16.40 -0.42 7.45
CA TYR A 149 16.39 -1.51 6.49
C TYR A 149 17.80 -1.79 6.01
N ILE A 150 18.30 -3.02 6.23
CA ILE A 150 19.71 -3.36 6.07
C ILE A 150 19.98 -4.29 4.88
N GLN A 151 18.98 -5.05 4.44
CA GLN A 151 19.17 -6.00 3.35
C GLN A 151 17.92 -6.11 2.48
N ARG A 152 18.08 -5.92 1.17
CA ARG A 152 17.04 -6.12 0.19
C ARG A 152 16.57 -7.57 0.13
N GLN A 153 15.27 -7.76 -0.03
CA GLN A 153 14.70 -9.07 -0.28
C GLN A 153 15.19 -9.62 -1.62
N ASN A 154 15.26 -10.96 -1.73
CA ASN A 154 15.72 -11.64 -2.93
C ASN A 154 14.95 -11.21 -4.17
N GLU A 155 15.66 -10.94 -5.27
CA GLU A 155 15.06 -10.58 -6.54
C GLU A 155 14.37 -11.80 -7.16
N THR A 156 13.13 -11.60 -7.62
CA THR A 156 12.35 -12.57 -8.40
C THR A 156 11.93 -11.95 -9.72
N GLU A 157 11.43 -12.74 -10.67
CA GLU A 157 10.95 -12.21 -11.95
C GLU A 157 9.90 -11.11 -11.77
N ILE A 158 9.04 -11.21 -10.73
CA ILE A 158 8.04 -10.18 -10.42
C ILE A 158 8.69 -8.95 -9.77
N ARG A 159 9.65 -9.17 -8.85
CA ARG A 159 10.33 -8.07 -8.15
C ARG A 159 11.19 -7.21 -9.05
N LYS A 160 11.61 -7.69 -10.22
CA LYS A 160 12.28 -6.88 -11.24
C LYS A 160 11.42 -5.69 -11.72
N HIS A 161 10.10 -5.80 -11.59
CA HIS A 161 9.17 -4.70 -11.90
C HIS A 161 8.94 -3.74 -10.73
N ARG A 162 9.53 -4.01 -9.54
CA ARG A 162 9.41 -3.11 -8.41
C ARG A 162 10.25 -1.85 -8.64
N MET A 163 9.64 -0.71 -8.38
CA MET A 163 10.33 0.58 -8.39
C MET A 163 10.09 1.29 -7.05
N THR A 164 11.08 2.04 -6.61
CA THR A 164 10.92 2.93 -5.46
C THR A 164 10.30 4.26 -5.90
N PRO A 165 9.72 5.04 -4.98
CA PRO A 165 9.26 6.40 -5.26
C PRO A 165 10.33 7.32 -5.86
N THR A 166 11.57 7.19 -5.42
CA THR A 166 12.68 7.95 -6.01
C THR A 166 12.89 7.59 -7.48
N GLN A 167 12.94 6.29 -7.79
CA GLN A 167 13.13 5.83 -9.17
C GLN A 167 11.97 6.24 -10.09
N THR A 168 10.71 6.16 -9.61
CA THR A 168 9.56 6.57 -10.44
C THR A 168 9.55 8.08 -10.69
N ARG A 169 9.87 8.89 -9.67
CA ARG A 169 9.95 10.35 -9.81
C ARG A 169 11.04 10.76 -10.78
N GLU A 170 12.24 10.17 -10.69
CA GLU A 170 13.34 10.38 -11.64
C GLU A 170 12.95 9.97 -13.07
N LEU A 171 12.26 8.81 -13.21
CA LEU A 171 11.77 8.34 -14.49
C LEU A 171 10.77 9.34 -15.10
N PHE A 172 9.77 9.78 -14.32
CA PHE A 172 8.74 10.71 -14.81
C PHE A 172 9.32 12.05 -15.22
N GLU A 173 10.30 12.54 -14.48
CA GLU A 173 11.05 13.75 -14.84
C GLU A 173 11.85 13.55 -16.14
N LYS A 174 12.57 12.45 -16.26
CA LYS A 174 13.38 12.11 -17.45
C LYS A 174 12.53 12.00 -18.72
N VAL A 175 11.32 11.44 -18.63
CA VAL A 175 10.42 11.34 -19.80
C VAL A 175 9.55 12.57 -19.99
N GLY A 176 9.68 13.59 -19.12
CA GLY A 176 8.98 14.87 -19.22
C GLY A 176 7.51 14.83 -18.77
N TRP A 177 7.08 13.82 -18.00
CA TRP A 177 5.71 13.76 -17.51
C TRP A 177 5.49 14.73 -16.35
N LYS A 178 4.45 15.56 -16.47
CA LYS A 178 4.01 16.50 -15.43
C LYS A 178 2.71 16.05 -14.76
N THR A 179 1.86 15.38 -15.52
CA THR A 179 0.56 14.85 -15.09
C THR A 179 0.53 13.34 -15.25
N ILE A 180 0.50 12.61 -14.13
CA ILE A 180 0.62 11.15 -14.11
C ILE A 180 -0.62 10.58 -13.42
N VAL A 181 -1.29 9.64 -14.09
CA VAL A 181 -2.47 8.95 -13.54
C VAL A 181 -2.06 7.57 -13.04
N ALA A 182 -2.21 7.34 -11.75
CA ALA A 182 -2.04 6.02 -11.18
C ALA A 182 -3.25 5.12 -11.45
N PHE A 183 -2.99 3.90 -11.85
CA PHE A 183 -3.97 2.83 -11.96
C PHE A 183 -3.58 1.67 -11.06
N GLN A 184 -4.32 1.52 -9.95
CA GLN A 184 -4.14 0.41 -9.02
C GLN A 184 -5.05 -0.76 -9.42
N THR A 185 -4.52 -1.98 -9.36
CA THR A 185 -5.26 -3.19 -9.69
C THR A 185 -4.71 -4.40 -8.94
N ARG A 186 -5.51 -5.47 -8.87
CA ARG A 186 -5.10 -6.80 -8.42
C ARG A 186 -5.49 -7.90 -9.41
N ASN A 187 -5.95 -7.49 -10.60
CA ASN A 187 -6.45 -8.39 -11.63
C ASN A 187 -5.70 -8.19 -12.95
N PRO A 188 -5.64 -9.20 -13.82
CA PRO A 188 -5.21 -9.00 -15.19
C PRO A 188 -6.08 -7.94 -15.88
N PRO A 189 -5.53 -7.23 -16.88
CA PRO A 189 -6.31 -6.25 -17.63
C PRO A 189 -7.45 -6.92 -18.42
N HIS A 190 -8.54 -6.19 -18.52
CA HIS A 190 -9.64 -6.47 -19.43
C HIS A 190 -10.05 -5.18 -20.13
N VAL A 191 -10.92 -5.24 -21.12
CA VAL A 191 -11.24 -4.09 -21.98
C VAL A 191 -11.68 -2.85 -21.18
N ALA A 192 -12.43 -3.00 -20.07
CA ALA A 192 -12.79 -1.85 -19.25
C ALA A 192 -11.55 -1.21 -18.58
N HIS A 193 -10.59 -1.99 -18.09
CA HIS A 193 -9.32 -1.45 -17.56
C HIS A 193 -8.55 -0.71 -18.65
N GLU A 194 -8.45 -1.28 -19.84
CA GLU A 194 -7.80 -0.65 -21.00
C GLU A 194 -8.46 0.69 -21.35
N MET A 195 -9.79 0.74 -21.39
CA MET A 195 -10.53 1.98 -21.69
C MET A 195 -10.30 3.07 -20.63
N LEU A 196 -10.31 2.72 -19.34
CA LEU A 196 -10.01 3.66 -18.26
C LEU A 196 -8.61 4.25 -18.40
N GLN A 197 -7.62 3.40 -18.64
CA GLN A 197 -6.22 3.81 -18.78
C GLN A 197 -6.01 4.63 -20.07
N LYS A 198 -6.61 4.25 -21.20
CA LYS A 198 -6.53 5.01 -22.45
C LYS A 198 -7.23 6.38 -22.34
N THR A 199 -8.35 6.47 -21.63
CA THR A 199 -8.99 7.77 -21.32
C THR A 199 -8.04 8.67 -20.52
N ALA A 200 -7.31 8.13 -19.55
CA ALA A 200 -6.31 8.86 -18.81
C ALA A 200 -5.15 9.33 -19.73
N ILE A 201 -4.61 8.45 -20.60
CA ILE A 201 -3.53 8.77 -21.54
C ILE A 201 -3.91 9.91 -22.51
N THR A 202 -5.19 10.02 -22.90
CA THR A 202 -5.64 11.10 -23.83
C THR A 202 -5.68 12.48 -23.17
N THR A 203 -5.71 12.54 -21.85
CA THR A 203 -5.88 13.80 -21.10
C THR A 203 -4.71 14.15 -20.21
N ARG A 204 -3.76 13.24 -20.03
CA ARG A 204 -2.58 13.39 -19.15
C ARG A 204 -1.31 12.90 -19.85
N ASP A 205 -0.16 13.20 -19.28
CA ASP A 205 1.13 12.86 -19.90
C ASP A 205 1.40 11.37 -19.90
N GLY A 206 1.06 10.67 -18.81
CA GLY A 206 1.29 9.25 -18.71
C GLY A 206 0.40 8.54 -17.67
N VAL A 207 0.37 7.21 -17.79
CA VAL A 207 -0.30 6.31 -16.85
C VAL A 207 0.72 5.43 -16.14
N PHE A 208 0.64 5.39 -14.82
CA PHE A 208 1.42 4.51 -13.97
C PHE A 208 0.55 3.32 -13.55
N VAL A 209 0.73 2.19 -14.21
CA VAL A 209 0.06 0.92 -13.87
C VAL A 209 0.81 0.27 -12.72
N ASN A 210 0.16 0.16 -11.58
CA ASN A 210 0.80 -0.26 -10.34
C ASN A 210 0.01 -1.38 -9.66
N PRO A 211 0.12 -2.65 -10.17
CA PRO A 211 -0.58 -3.78 -9.60
C PRO A 211 -0.07 -4.14 -8.22
N LEU A 212 -1.00 -4.51 -7.33
CA LEU A 212 -0.71 -5.08 -6.02
C LEU A 212 -0.27 -6.53 -6.16
N ILE A 213 0.89 -6.83 -5.59
CA ILE A 213 1.52 -8.16 -5.54
C ILE A 213 1.58 -8.59 -4.07
N GLY A 214 1.13 -9.81 -3.78
CA GLY A 214 1.11 -10.35 -2.42
C GLY A 214 -0.11 -11.23 -2.17
N LYS A 215 -0.38 -11.49 -0.90
CA LYS A 215 -1.49 -12.37 -0.50
C LYS A 215 -2.83 -11.84 -0.98
N LYS A 216 -3.57 -12.70 -1.64
CA LYS A 216 -4.90 -12.45 -2.18
C LYS A 216 -5.87 -13.54 -1.73
N LYS A 217 -7.16 -13.27 -1.88
CA LYS A 217 -8.19 -14.26 -1.56
C LYS A 217 -8.16 -15.45 -2.54
N PRO A 218 -8.62 -16.64 -2.13
CA PRO A 218 -8.79 -17.77 -3.03
C PRO A 218 -9.63 -17.40 -4.27
N GLY A 219 -9.16 -17.83 -5.45
CA GLY A 219 -9.81 -17.54 -6.74
C GLY A 219 -9.28 -16.30 -7.47
N ASP A 220 -8.44 -15.48 -6.85
CA ASP A 220 -7.74 -14.40 -7.53
C ASP A 220 -6.63 -14.96 -8.45
N PHE A 221 -6.24 -14.19 -9.46
CA PHE A 221 -5.21 -14.58 -10.42
C PHE A 221 -3.82 -14.55 -9.79
N LYS A 222 -2.94 -15.43 -10.29
CA LYS A 222 -1.53 -15.43 -9.91
C LYS A 222 -0.83 -14.15 -10.36
N ASP A 223 0.12 -13.69 -9.58
CA ASP A 223 0.83 -12.43 -9.80
C ASP A 223 1.57 -12.41 -11.14
N GLU A 224 2.20 -13.52 -11.53
CA GLU A 224 2.91 -13.65 -12.80
C GLU A 224 1.99 -13.45 -14.01
N ILE A 225 0.75 -13.92 -13.91
CA ILE A 225 -0.26 -13.74 -14.98
C ILE A 225 -0.66 -12.26 -15.08
N ILE A 226 -0.82 -11.58 -13.94
CA ILE A 226 -1.18 -10.17 -13.92
C ILE A 226 -0.07 -9.33 -14.57
N VAL A 227 1.16 -9.50 -14.11
CA VAL A 227 2.32 -8.76 -14.63
C VAL A 227 2.50 -9.02 -16.12
N LYS A 228 2.51 -10.30 -16.54
CA LYS A 228 2.67 -10.68 -17.95
C LYS A 228 1.58 -10.10 -18.85
N ALA A 229 0.33 -10.10 -18.38
CA ALA A 229 -0.78 -9.54 -19.15
C ALA A 229 -0.64 -8.02 -19.34
N TYR A 230 -0.16 -7.29 -18.32
CA TYR A 230 0.11 -5.85 -18.43
C TYR A 230 1.33 -5.56 -19.32
N GLU A 231 2.40 -6.34 -19.27
CA GLU A 231 3.54 -6.21 -20.19
C GLU A 231 3.07 -6.29 -21.64
N VAL A 232 2.32 -7.35 -22.00
CA VAL A 232 1.79 -7.55 -23.35
C VAL A 232 0.85 -6.40 -23.76
N MET A 233 -0.02 -5.95 -22.83
CA MET A 233 -0.95 -4.86 -23.12
C MET A 233 -0.21 -3.55 -23.40
N ILE A 234 0.79 -3.23 -22.59
CA ILE A 234 1.59 -2.01 -22.76
C ILE A 234 2.39 -2.06 -24.06
N GLU A 235 3.07 -3.17 -24.32
CA GLU A 235 3.87 -3.34 -25.54
C GLU A 235 3.05 -3.21 -26.83
N LYS A 236 1.85 -3.82 -26.86
CA LYS A 236 1.10 -3.96 -28.11
C LYS A 236 -0.02 -2.95 -28.33
N TYR A 237 -0.53 -2.33 -27.26
CA TYR A 237 -1.76 -1.53 -27.33
C TYR A 237 -1.61 -0.10 -26.84
N TYR A 238 -0.45 0.27 -26.26
CA TYR A 238 -0.22 1.63 -25.78
C TYR A 238 0.82 2.38 -26.62
N PRO A 239 0.68 3.68 -26.75
CA PRO A 239 1.72 4.50 -27.38
C PRO A 239 3.01 4.42 -26.57
N GLU A 240 4.15 4.48 -27.26
CA GLU A 240 5.45 4.55 -26.61
C GLU A 240 5.53 5.72 -25.62
N ASN A 241 6.21 5.50 -24.50
CA ASN A 241 6.44 6.50 -23.46
C ASN A 241 5.13 7.11 -22.86
N LYS A 242 4.02 6.36 -22.85
CA LYS A 242 2.75 6.79 -22.26
C LYS A 242 2.28 5.92 -21.09
N CYS A 243 2.96 4.81 -20.85
CA CYS A 243 2.61 3.90 -19.77
C CYS A 243 3.86 3.33 -19.09
N GLN A 244 3.89 3.36 -17.76
CA GLN A 244 4.91 2.72 -16.94
C GLN A 244 4.26 1.66 -16.08
N LEU A 245 4.79 0.44 -16.10
CA LEU A 245 4.44 -0.64 -15.19
C LEU A 245 5.45 -0.69 -14.05
N ALA A 246 4.96 -0.73 -12.81
CA ALA A 246 5.76 -1.14 -11.66
C ALA A 246 4.88 -1.83 -10.62
N THR A 247 5.40 -2.86 -9.96
CA THR A 247 4.66 -3.64 -8.97
C THR A 247 4.75 -3.01 -7.58
N LEU A 248 3.66 -3.11 -6.80
CA LEU A 248 3.62 -2.75 -5.39
C LEU A 248 3.39 -4.02 -4.56
N HIS A 249 4.39 -4.39 -3.78
CA HIS A 249 4.33 -5.55 -2.90
C HIS A 249 3.71 -5.15 -1.57
N THR A 250 2.45 -5.46 -1.38
CA THR A 250 1.69 -5.25 -0.14
C THR A 250 0.43 -6.09 -0.15
N GLU A 251 -0.10 -6.37 1.04
CA GLU A 251 -1.34 -7.12 1.19
C GLU A 251 -2.56 -6.23 0.98
N MET A 252 -3.56 -6.75 0.29
CA MET A 252 -4.87 -6.12 0.17
C MET A 252 -5.62 -6.23 1.50
N LYS A 253 -6.09 -5.10 2.05
CA LYS A 253 -6.76 -5.05 3.36
C LYS A 253 -8.29 -5.15 3.25
N TYR A 254 -8.85 -4.88 2.06
CA TYR A 254 -10.29 -4.85 1.76
C TYR A 254 -11.08 -3.83 2.61
N ALA A 255 -10.43 -2.77 3.07
CA ALA A 255 -11.00 -1.74 3.92
C ALA A 255 -11.80 -0.65 3.16
N GLY A 256 -12.15 -0.90 1.89
CA GLY A 256 -13.00 -0.03 1.08
C GLY A 256 -12.51 1.42 1.05
N PRO A 257 -13.34 2.37 1.54
CA PRO A 257 -13.01 3.80 1.45
C PRO A 257 -11.69 4.17 2.13
N ARG A 258 -11.38 3.62 3.30
CA ARG A 258 -10.12 3.93 4.00
C ARG A 258 -8.90 3.42 3.23
N GLU A 259 -9.01 2.25 2.62
CA GLU A 259 -7.93 1.73 1.80
C GLU A 259 -7.78 2.49 0.47
N ALA A 260 -8.86 3.10 -0.05
CA ALA A 260 -8.77 3.98 -1.23
C ALA A 260 -7.88 5.20 -0.96
N ILE A 261 -8.01 5.83 0.20
CA ILE A 261 -7.12 6.92 0.65
C ILE A 261 -5.68 6.43 0.82
N HIS A 262 -5.49 5.28 1.45
CA HIS A 262 -4.16 4.67 1.60
C HIS A 262 -3.49 4.40 0.24
N HIS A 263 -4.27 3.89 -0.72
CA HIS A 263 -3.81 3.70 -2.10
C HIS A 263 -3.43 5.03 -2.77
N ALA A 264 -4.17 6.10 -2.53
CA ALA A 264 -3.86 7.43 -3.04
C ALA A 264 -2.56 7.97 -2.44
N ILE A 265 -2.37 7.87 -1.12
CA ILE A 265 -1.14 8.28 -0.42
C ILE A 265 0.09 7.60 -1.02
N MET A 266 0.05 6.28 -1.20
CA MET A 266 1.18 5.57 -1.81
C MET A 266 1.49 6.08 -3.22
N ARG A 267 0.47 6.34 -4.05
CA ARG A 267 0.68 6.83 -5.42
C ARG A 267 1.14 8.29 -5.45
N GLN A 268 0.71 9.10 -4.49
CA GLN A 268 1.30 10.43 -4.27
C GLN A 268 2.80 10.31 -4.00
N ASN A 269 3.21 9.37 -3.16
CA ASN A 269 4.63 9.12 -2.88
C ASN A 269 5.40 8.71 -4.14
N TYR A 270 4.84 7.88 -5.00
CA TYR A 270 5.41 7.56 -6.31
C TYR A 270 5.51 8.76 -7.27
N GLY A 271 4.88 9.89 -6.96
CA GLY A 271 4.90 11.10 -7.78
C GLY A 271 3.73 11.23 -8.75
N CYS A 272 2.70 10.37 -8.61
CA CYS A 272 1.49 10.47 -9.42
C CYS A 272 0.65 11.66 -8.98
N THR A 273 0.13 12.42 -9.95
CA THR A 273 -0.72 13.59 -9.70
C THR A 273 -2.19 13.25 -9.61
N HIS A 274 -2.59 12.12 -10.16
CA HIS A 274 -3.97 11.64 -10.16
C HIS A 274 -4.01 10.13 -9.89
N ILE A 275 -5.16 9.65 -9.40
CA ILE A 275 -5.44 8.22 -9.22
C ILE A 275 -6.84 7.89 -9.71
N ILE A 276 -6.99 6.81 -10.47
CA ILE A 276 -8.30 6.30 -10.86
C ILE A 276 -8.95 5.58 -9.68
N ILE A 277 -10.11 6.04 -9.27
CA ILE A 277 -10.96 5.41 -8.25
C ILE A 277 -12.22 4.90 -8.94
N GLY A 278 -12.29 3.59 -9.08
CA GLY A 278 -13.46 2.92 -9.63
C GLY A 278 -14.58 2.74 -8.60
N ARG A 279 -15.72 2.28 -9.10
CA ARG A 279 -16.80 1.81 -8.23
C ARG A 279 -16.29 0.66 -7.35
N ASP A 280 -16.69 0.66 -6.06
CA ASP A 280 -16.34 -0.39 -5.09
C ASP A 280 -14.81 -0.59 -4.93
N HIS A 281 -14.06 0.52 -4.98
CA HIS A 281 -12.60 0.48 -4.86
C HIS A 281 -12.17 -0.08 -3.50
N ALA A 282 -11.32 -1.11 -3.55
CA ALA A 282 -10.83 -1.84 -2.37
C ALA A 282 -11.92 -2.47 -1.47
N GLY A 283 -13.15 -2.58 -1.98
CA GLY A 283 -14.24 -3.23 -1.28
C GLY A 283 -14.21 -4.76 -1.39
N VAL A 284 -15.03 -5.40 -0.57
CA VAL A 284 -15.30 -6.83 -0.60
C VAL A 284 -16.78 -7.11 -0.28
N GLY A 285 -17.38 -8.04 -1.01
CA GLY A 285 -18.78 -8.42 -0.78
C GLY A 285 -19.76 -7.24 -0.89
N LYS A 286 -20.50 -6.98 0.19
CA LYS A 286 -21.46 -5.87 0.29
C LYS A 286 -21.23 -5.02 1.56
N PHE A 287 -20.02 -5.03 2.08
CA PHE A 287 -19.70 -4.31 3.31
C PHE A 287 -19.71 -2.78 3.16
N TYR A 288 -19.49 -2.28 1.95
CA TYR A 288 -19.41 -0.84 1.68
C TYR A 288 -20.41 -0.42 0.60
N ASP A 289 -20.89 0.83 0.70
CA ASP A 289 -21.60 1.46 -0.42
C ASP A 289 -20.67 1.51 -1.65
N PRO A 290 -21.15 1.18 -2.85
CA PRO A 290 -20.32 1.14 -4.06
C PRO A 290 -19.56 2.43 -4.38
N PHE A 291 -20.02 3.57 -3.86
CA PHE A 291 -19.41 4.88 -4.05
C PHE A 291 -18.81 5.48 -2.76
N ALA A 292 -18.72 4.69 -1.67
CA ALA A 292 -18.09 5.15 -0.43
C ALA A 292 -16.64 5.61 -0.65
N ALA A 293 -15.90 4.90 -1.52
CA ALA A 293 -14.54 5.27 -1.88
C ALA A 293 -14.44 6.60 -2.68
N HIS A 294 -15.53 7.06 -3.31
CA HIS A 294 -15.56 8.39 -3.95
C HIS A 294 -15.79 9.50 -2.91
N LYS A 295 -16.69 9.26 -1.96
CA LYS A 295 -17.10 10.26 -0.97
C LYS A 295 -16.03 10.57 0.06
N ILE A 296 -15.23 9.56 0.46
CA ILE A 296 -14.23 9.71 1.51
C ILE A 296 -13.14 10.75 1.18
N PHE A 297 -12.88 11.02 -0.10
CA PHE A 297 -11.87 12.02 -0.48
C PHE A 297 -12.24 13.44 -0.01
N ASP A 298 -13.52 13.74 0.21
CA ASP A 298 -13.97 15.02 0.76
C ASP A 298 -13.48 15.24 2.20
N ASP A 299 -13.16 14.17 2.94
CA ASP A 299 -12.63 14.22 4.31
C ASP A 299 -11.10 14.43 4.34
N TYR A 300 -10.43 14.37 3.19
CA TYR A 300 -8.96 14.47 3.06
C TYR A 300 -8.53 15.50 1.99
N PRO A 301 -8.99 16.77 2.12
CA PRO A 301 -8.73 17.81 1.12
C PRO A 301 -7.24 18.22 1.02
N GLU A 302 -6.41 17.82 1.98
CA GLU A 302 -4.96 18.08 2.01
C GLU A 302 -4.15 17.15 1.10
N LEU A 303 -4.74 16.09 0.55
CA LEU A 303 -4.04 15.22 -0.40
C LEU A 303 -3.80 15.98 -1.70
N GLU A 304 -2.54 16.03 -2.14
CA GLU A 304 -2.18 16.68 -3.41
C GLU A 304 -2.54 15.81 -4.63
N ILE A 305 -2.73 14.50 -4.45
CA ILE A 305 -3.16 13.58 -5.52
C ILE A 305 -4.67 13.70 -5.73
N GLU A 306 -5.07 14.00 -6.97
CA GLU A 306 -6.48 14.18 -7.33
C GLU A 306 -7.12 12.85 -7.75
N PRO A 307 -8.28 12.45 -7.18
CA PRO A 307 -9.02 11.29 -7.64
C PRO A 307 -9.71 11.55 -8.99
N ILE A 308 -9.66 10.57 -9.89
CA ILE A 308 -10.48 10.53 -11.10
C ILE A 308 -11.55 9.46 -10.88
N PHE A 309 -12.78 9.88 -10.71
CA PHE A 309 -13.91 9.00 -10.42
C PHE A 309 -14.55 8.43 -11.68
N PHE A 310 -14.67 7.11 -11.72
CA PHE A 310 -15.42 6.41 -12.76
C PHE A 310 -16.60 5.66 -12.13
N PRO A 311 -17.86 6.06 -12.43
CA PRO A 311 -19.03 5.49 -11.75
C PRO A 311 -19.33 4.05 -12.20
N ALA A 312 -19.30 3.77 -13.48
CA ALA A 312 -19.52 2.45 -14.03
C ALA A 312 -18.97 2.34 -15.45
N PHE A 313 -18.41 1.19 -15.79
CA PHE A 313 -18.00 0.84 -17.14
C PHE A 313 -18.65 -0.49 -17.51
N PHE A 314 -19.36 -0.53 -18.61
CA PHE A 314 -19.95 -1.75 -19.13
C PHE A 314 -20.02 -1.74 -20.67
N TYR A 315 -19.93 -2.90 -21.26
CA TYR A 315 -20.12 -3.04 -22.70
C TYR A 315 -21.58 -2.94 -23.06
N CYS A 316 -21.93 -1.93 -23.88
CA CYS A 316 -23.29 -1.77 -24.39
C CYS A 316 -23.48 -2.65 -25.62
N LYS A 317 -24.30 -3.70 -25.50
CA LYS A 317 -24.61 -4.62 -26.62
C LYS A 317 -25.38 -3.94 -27.76
N LYS A 318 -26.03 -2.81 -27.51
CA LYS A 318 -26.76 -2.04 -28.52
C LYS A 318 -25.86 -1.13 -29.34
N CYS A 319 -24.94 -0.42 -28.68
CA CYS A 319 -23.97 0.48 -29.33
C CYS A 319 -22.69 -0.23 -29.77
N LEU A 320 -22.46 -1.47 -29.31
CA LEU A 320 -21.25 -2.27 -29.52
C LEU A 320 -19.97 -1.55 -29.03
N THR A 321 -20.07 -0.80 -27.92
CA THR A 321 -18.98 -0.04 -27.32
C THR A 321 -19.09 -0.01 -25.80
N PHE A 322 -18.05 0.48 -25.11
CA PHE A 322 -18.04 0.75 -23.67
C PHE A 322 -18.56 2.14 -23.34
#